data_3f816c79b810122a2df3f869b08bd089
#
_entry.id   3f816c79b810122a2df3f869b08bd089
#
_cell.length_a   1.000
_cell.length_b   1.000
_cell.length_c   1.000
_cell.angle_alpha   90.00
_cell.angle_beta   90.00
_cell.angle_gamma   90.00
#
_symmetry.space_group_name_H-M   'P 1'
#
loop_
_entity.id
_entity.type
_entity.pdbx_description
1 polymer ?
#
loop_
_entity_poly.entity_id
_entity_poly.type
_entity_poly.pdbx_seq_one_letter_code
_entity_poly.pdbx_strand_id
1 'polypeptide(L)'
;EVHCRQCGQLLRSTSPEQVVEELLDKPIGARLTILAPLLKNGKKEAAVEALRYAGLLGFVRVRINGELCELDDAQDLPEGLLSVDAVVDRIVVREDVRHRITDSVELAMRIGKGTMRCICAEKSGPSIELCLSEHNKCFNCDYPAFDLFTAKSFSSNSAAGACPQCHGIGKCALEGEKQVPLTARRNDSSPLVECSKCGGSRFSATVLAC
;
A
#
# COMPACT_ATOMS: atom_id res chain seq x y z
N GLU A 1 -11.33 -5.12 -7.17
CA GLU A 1 -10.10 -4.37 -6.83
C GLU A 1 -10.01 -4.22 -5.31
N VAL A 2 -8.82 -4.46 -4.76
CA VAL A 2 -8.62 -4.42 -3.30
C VAL A 2 -8.13 -3.02 -2.91
N HIS A 3 -8.80 -2.43 -1.93
CA HIS A 3 -8.46 -1.10 -1.44
C HIS A 3 -8.00 -1.15 0.02
N CYS A 4 -7.09 -0.27 0.37
CA CYS A 4 -6.64 -0.10 1.74
C CYS A 4 -7.80 0.36 2.63
N ARG A 5 -8.06 -0.35 3.71
CA ARG A 5 -9.13 -0.02 4.66
C ARG A 5 -8.89 1.25 5.45
N GLN A 6 -7.64 1.67 5.56
CA GLN A 6 -7.27 2.85 6.33
C GLN A 6 -7.34 4.13 5.52
N CYS A 7 -6.92 4.09 4.24
CA CYS A 7 -6.83 5.30 3.41
C CYS A 7 -7.53 5.20 2.05
N GLY A 8 -8.18 4.07 1.73
CA GLY A 8 -8.88 3.87 0.46
C GLY A 8 -7.98 3.68 -0.78
N GLN A 9 -6.65 3.73 -0.63
CA GLN A 9 -5.71 3.56 -1.73
C GLN A 9 -5.87 2.18 -2.38
N LEU A 10 -5.89 2.14 -3.70
CA LEU A 10 -5.87 0.87 -4.45
C LEU A 10 -4.57 0.10 -4.13
N LEU A 11 -4.72 -1.17 -3.79
CA LEU A 11 -3.62 -2.05 -3.42
C LEU A 11 -3.29 -2.95 -4.61
N ARG A 12 -2.10 -2.75 -5.16
CA ARG A 12 -1.53 -3.61 -6.20
C ARG A 12 -0.16 -4.06 -5.75
N SER A 13 0.07 -5.36 -5.78
CA SER A 13 1.42 -5.91 -5.78
C SER A 13 1.91 -5.93 -7.23
N THR A 14 3.03 -5.30 -7.48
CA THR A 14 3.58 -5.16 -8.83
C THR A 14 5.03 -5.61 -8.81
N SER A 15 5.41 -6.57 -9.66
CA SER A 15 6.81 -6.98 -9.75
C SER A 15 7.66 -5.89 -10.42
N PRO A 16 8.98 -5.85 -10.18
CA PRO A 16 9.87 -4.90 -10.84
C PRO A 16 9.74 -4.92 -12.37
N GLU A 17 9.57 -6.11 -12.98
CA GLU A 17 9.40 -6.26 -14.43
C GLU A 17 8.09 -5.59 -14.90
N GLN A 18 6.99 -5.79 -14.16
CA GLN A 18 5.71 -5.14 -14.48
C GLN A 18 5.79 -3.62 -14.36
N VAL A 19 6.56 -3.12 -13.39
CA VAL A 19 6.83 -1.69 -13.25
C VAL A 19 7.58 -1.15 -14.47
N VAL A 20 8.62 -1.86 -14.91
CA VAL A 20 9.40 -1.48 -16.10
C VAL A 20 8.51 -1.39 -17.33
N GLU A 21 7.64 -2.40 -17.57
CA GLU A 21 6.70 -2.36 -18.70
C GLU A 21 5.73 -1.17 -18.58
N GLU A 22 5.17 -0.93 -17.41
CA GLU A 22 4.25 0.20 -17.18
C GLU A 22 4.92 1.57 -17.43
N LEU A 23 6.22 1.70 -17.12
CA LEU A 23 6.98 2.92 -17.36
C LEU A 23 7.38 3.08 -18.83
N LEU A 24 7.63 1.98 -19.54
CA LEU A 24 7.93 1.98 -20.98
C LEU A 24 6.69 2.29 -21.85
N ASP A 25 5.50 1.97 -21.36
CA ASP A 25 4.24 2.30 -22.02
C ASP A 25 3.90 3.81 -21.98
N LYS A 26 4.67 4.62 -21.23
CA LYS A 26 4.46 6.07 -21.22
C LYS A 26 4.88 6.68 -22.56
N PRO A 27 4.24 7.78 -22.98
CA PRO A 27 4.54 8.43 -24.26
C PRO A 27 6.02 8.78 -24.41
N ILE A 28 6.55 8.63 -25.63
CA ILE A 28 7.91 9.07 -25.95
C ILE A 28 8.08 10.55 -25.65
N GLY A 29 9.13 10.89 -24.89
CA GLY A 29 9.40 12.22 -24.38
C GLY A 29 8.81 12.51 -23.01
N ALA A 30 8.05 11.60 -22.40
CA ALA A 30 7.66 11.72 -21.00
C ALA A 30 8.89 11.70 -20.09
N ARG A 31 8.84 12.48 -19.03
CA ARG A 31 9.92 12.56 -18.02
C ARG A 31 9.54 11.74 -16.82
N LEU A 32 10.38 10.76 -16.50
CA LEU A 32 10.24 9.90 -15.34
C LEU A 32 11.22 10.37 -14.26
N THR A 33 10.73 10.58 -13.04
CA THR A 33 11.58 10.76 -11.85
C THR A 33 11.34 9.56 -10.95
N ILE A 34 12.35 8.69 -10.85
CA ILE A 34 12.32 7.46 -10.06
C ILE A 34 12.83 7.76 -8.67
N LEU A 35 12.03 7.41 -7.66
CA LEU A 35 12.25 7.76 -6.27
C LEU A 35 12.22 6.51 -5.39
N ALA A 36 13.15 6.45 -4.43
CA ALA A 36 13.20 5.44 -3.39
C ALA A 36 12.74 6.05 -2.06
N PRO A 37 11.61 5.63 -1.47
CA PRO A 37 11.17 6.10 -0.16
C PRO A 37 12.15 5.68 0.93
N LEU A 38 12.68 6.64 1.68
CA LEU A 38 13.58 6.42 2.82
C LEU A 38 12.86 6.59 4.15
N LEU A 39 11.91 7.54 4.21
CA LEU A 39 11.13 7.84 5.39
C LEU A 39 9.70 8.21 4.99
N LYS A 40 8.72 7.70 5.75
CA LYS A 40 7.31 8.07 5.60
C LYS A 40 6.79 8.59 6.93
N ASN A 41 6.27 9.82 6.92
CA ASN A 41 5.62 10.43 8.08
C ASN A 41 6.43 10.31 9.39
N GLY A 42 7.74 10.50 9.31
CA GLY A 42 8.65 10.43 10.45
C GLY A 42 8.88 11.78 11.09
N LYS A 43 9.47 11.76 12.29
CA LYS A 43 9.89 12.99 12.98
C LYS A 43 11.18 13.56 12.35
N LYS A 44 11.51 14.79 12.70
CA LYS A 44 12.67 15.53 12.18
C LYS A 44 13.99 14.75 12.35
N GLU A 45 14.20 14.11 13.49
CA GLU A 45 15.41 13.33 13.77
C GLU A 45 15.56 12.15 12.79
N ALA A 46 14.44 11.45 12.50
CA ALA A 46 14.43 10.36 11.53
C ALA A 46 14.65 10.88 10.09
N ALA A 47 14.17 12.10 9.77
CA ALA A 47 14.43 12.71 8.48
C ALA A 47 15.91 13.07 8.28
N VAL A 48 16.59 13.60 9.31
CA VAL A 48 18.03 13.84 9.29
C VAL A 48 18.81 12.55 9.03
N GLU A 49 18.44 11.45 9.70
CA GLU A 49 19.07 10.14 9.46
C GLU A 49 18.82 9.64 8.03
N ALA A 50 17.60 9.81 7.50
CA ALA A 50 17.27 9.43 6.12
C ALA A 50 18.07 10.23 5.10
N LEU A 51 18.26 11.54 5.30
CA LEU A 51 19.10 12.39 4.44
C LEU A 51 20.56 11.98 4.53
N ARG A 52 21.09 11.73 5.73
CA ARG A 52 22.46 11.22 5.90
C ARG A 52 22.63 9.89 5.15
N TYR A 53 21.67 8.99 5.25
CA TYR A 53 21.70 7.71 4.55
C TYR A 53 21.67 7.89 3.02
N ALA A 54 20.85 8.83 2.51
CA ALA A 54 20.86 9.18 1.08
C ALA A 54 22.25 9.65 0.62
N GLY A 55 22.93 10.49 1.40
CA GLY A 55 24.30 10.95 1.10
C GLY A 55 25.33 9.82 1.11
N LEU A 56 25.24 8.89 2.06
CA LEU A 56 26.13 7.72 2.12
C LEU A 56 25.95 6.79 0.90
N LEU A 57 24.75 6.73 0.33
CA LEU A 57 24.47 5.99 -0.90
C LEU A 57 24.87 6.76 -2.18
N GLY A 58 25.34 8.00 -2.06
CA GLY A 58 25.80 8.83 -3.18
C GLY A 58 24.69 9.58 -3.90
N PHE A 59 23.49 9.70 -3.32
CA PHE A 59 22.43 10.51 -3.90
C PHE A 59 22.71 11.99 -3.66
N VAL A 60 22.50 12.80 -4.70
CA VAL A 60 22.69 14.25 -4.67
C VAL A 60 21.36 15.01 -4.59
N ARG A 61 20.24 14.33 -4.80
CA ARG A 61 18.89 14.92 -4.79
C ARG A 61 17.95 14.09 -3.95
N VAL A 62 17.07 14.79 -3.26
CA VAL A 62 16.02 14.22 -2.44
C VAL A 62 14.68 14.92 -2.70
N ARG A 63 13.62 14.29 -2.27
CA ARG A 63 12.29 14.88 -2.23
C ARG A 63 11.81 14.87 -0.79
N ILE A 64 11.47 16.02 -0.25
CA ILE A 64 10.97 16.19 1.13
C ILE A 64 9.55 16.71 1.05
N ASN A 65 8.58 15.97 1.62
CA ASN A 65 7.15 16.31 1.60
C ASN A 65 6.61 16.69 0.22
N GLY A 66 7.15 16.09 -0.85
CA GLY A 66 6.71 16.36 -2.22
C GLY A 66 7.56 17.36 -2.97
N GLU A 67 8.44 18.10 -2.32
CA GLU A 67 9.32 19.09 -2.93
C GLU A 67 10.72 18.51 -3.21
N LEU A 68 11.21 18.70 -4.44
CA LEU A 68 12.53 18.25 -4.87
C LEU A 68 13.58 19.32 -4.51
N CYS A 69 14.66 18.90 -3.87
CA CYS A 69 15.79 19.74 -3.54
C CYS A 69 17.13 19.00 -3.70
N GLU A 70 18.22 19.74 -3.77
CA GLU A 70 19.55 19.16 -3.64
C GLU A 70 19.77 18.73 -2.18
N LEU A 71 20.51 17.64 -1.98
CA LEU A 71 20.73 17.09 -0.64
C LEU A 71 21.48 18.09 0.27
N ASP A 72 22.43 18.85 -0.30
CA ASP A 72 23.22 19.83 0.44
C ASP A 72 22.36 21.03 0.92
N ASP A 73 21.25 21.32 0.22
CA ASP A 73 20.32 22.38 0.58
C ASP A 73 19.25 21.92 1.60
N ALA A 74 19.19 20.62 1.91
CA ALA A 74 18.19 20.02 2.78
C ALA A 74 18.53 20.15 4.29
N GLN A 75 19.14 21.26 4.70
CA GLN A 75 19.55 21.48 6.10
C GLN A 75 18.43 22.05 6.97
N ASP A 76 17.57 22.89 6.40
CA ASP A 76 16.44 23.49 7.11
C ASP A 76 15.17 22.68 6.90
N LEU A 77 14.99 21.65 7.72
CA LEU A 77 13.80 20.81 7.67
C LEU A 77 12.59 21.50 8.32
N PRO A 78 11.42 21.49 7.66
CA PRO A 78 10.20 22.04 8.23
C PRO A 78 9.76 21.26 9.48
N GLU A 79 8.96 21.91 10.31
CA GLU A 79 8.37 21.25 11.48
C GLU A 79 7.24 20.30 11.08
N GLY A 80 7.03 19.24 11.87
CA GLY A 80 5.96 18.27 11.68
C GLY A 80 6.45 16.91 11.22
N LEU A 81 5.55 16.15 10.61
CA LEU A 81 5.86 14.84 10.05
C LEU A 81 6.47 15.00 8.66
N LEU A 82 7.58 14.31 8.43
CA LEU A 82 8.37 14.42 7.22
C LEU A 82 8.39 13.08 6.47
N SER A 83 8.28 13.19 5.15
CA SER A 83 8.54 12.08 4.23
C SER A 83 9.74 12.44 3.36
N VAL A 84 10.69 11.50 3.24
CA VAL A 84 11.93 11.69 2.48
C VAL A 84 12.06 10.57 1.46
N ASP A 85 12.19 10.95 0.19
CA ASP A 85 12.48 10.02 -0.90
C ASP A 85 13.85 10.40 -1.52
N ALA A 86 14.71 9.43 -1.81
CA ALA A 86 15.92 9.67 -2.61
C ALA A 86 15.55 9.69 -4.10
N VAL A 87 16.12 10.62 -4.87
CA VAL A 87 15.97 10.64 -6.32
C VAL A 87 16.99 9.68 -6.92
N VAL A 88 16.52 8.52 -7.38
CA VAL A 88 17.38 7.48 -7.95
C VAL A 88 17.79 7.85 -9.37
N ASP A 89 16.85 8.26 -10.22
CA ASP A 89 17.14 8.64 -11.58
C ASP A 89 16.08 9.60 -12.16
N ARG A 90 16.47 10.32 -13.22
CA ARG A 90 15.58 11.16 -14.03
C ARG A 90 15.76 10.79 -15.49
N ILE A 91 14.76 10.13 -16.08
CA ILE A 91 14.85 9.54 -17.42
C ILE A 91 13.80 10.18 -18.32
N VAL A 92 14.17 10.40 -19.57
CA VAL A 92 13.20 10.73 -20.63
C VAL A 92 12.91 9.47 -21.42
N VAL A 93 11.64 9.11 -21.56
CA VAL A 93 11.22 7.89 -22.29
C VAL A 93 11.61 7.99 -23.76
N ARG A 94 12.38 7.01 -24.25
CA ARG A 94 12.86 6.83 -25.61
C ARG A 94 12.96 5.32 -25.90
N GLU A 95 13.20 4.95 -27.16
CA GLU A 95 13.27 3.55 -27.57
C GLU A 95 14.42 2.76 -26.91
N ASP A 96 15.50 3.40 -26.54
CA ASP A 96 16.74 2.76 -26.03
C ASP A 96 16.90 2.81 -24.50
N VAL A 97 15.86 3.20 -23.74
CA VAL A 97 15.97 3.42 -22.27
C VAL A 97 15.60 2.23 -21.40
N ARG A 98 15.17 1.11 -21.97
CA ARG A 98 14.72 -0.07 -21.21
C ARG A 98 15.72 -0.49 -20.13
N HIS A 99 16.98 -0.68 -20.50
CA HIS A 99 18.02 -1.11 -19.56
C HIS A 99 18.16 -0.14 -18.39
N ARG A 100 18.23 1.17 -18.70
CA ARG A 100 18.36 2.22 -17.69
C ARG A 100 17.13 2.29 -16.75
N ILE A 101 15.92 2.11 -17.28
CA ILE A 101 14.71 2.06 -16.45
C ILE A 101 14.77 0.82 -15.55
N THR A 102 15.16 -0.35 -16.08
CA THR A 102 15.31 -1.58 -15.29
C THR A 102 16.25 -1.40 -14.11
N ASP A 103 17.47 -0.93 -14.37
CA ASP A 103 18.48 -0.70 -13.32
C ASP A 103 17.98 0.27 -12.25
N SER A 104 17.33 1.35 -12.68
CA SER A 104 16.81 2.37 -11.77
C SER A 104 15.62 1.88 -10.94
N VAL A 105 14.71 1.07 -11.51
CA VAL A 105 13.59 0.44 -10.81
C VAL A 105 14.10 -0.56 -9.77
N GLU A 106 15.02 -1.45 -10.15
CA GLU A 106 15.61 -2.42 -9.22
C GLU A 106 16.32 -1.74 -8.07
N LEU A 107 17.11 -0.70 -8.36
CA LEU A 107 17.80 0.08 -7.34
C LEU A 107 16.80 0.79 -6.40
N ALA A 108 15.76 1.42 -6.95
CA ALA A 108 14.73 2.10 -6.15
C ALA A 108 13.97 1.12 -5.26
N MET A 109 13.55 -0.03 -5.79
CA MET A 109 12.86 -1.08 -5.04
C MET A 109 13.74 -1.64 -3.91
N ARG A 110 15.02 -1.89 -4.18
CA ARG A 110 15.98 -2.37 -3.17
C ARG A 110 16.15 -1.39 -2.03
N ILE A 111 16.37 -0.10 -2.33
CA ILE A 111 16.54 0.95 -1.31
C ILE A 111 15.24 1.22 -0.56
N GLY A 112 14.13 1.28 -1.27
CA GLY A 112 12.79 1.49 -0.72
C GLY A 112 12.17 0.24 -0.09
N LYS A 113 12.96 -0.84 0.08
CA LYS A 113 12.53 -2.10 0.72
C LYS A 113 11.25 -2.66 0.08
N GLY A 114 11.28 -2.84 -1.24
CA GLY A 114 10.17 -3.33 -2.05
C GLY A 114 9.11 -2.28 -2.35
N THR A 115 9.41 -0.99 -2.16
CA THR A 115 8.52 0.11 -2.55
C THR A 115 9.27 1.16 -3.33
N MET A 116 8.61 1.78 -4.29
CA MET A 116 9.13 2.93 -5.03
C MET A 116 8.03 3.91 -5.41
N ARG A 117 8.44 5.11 -5.80
CA ARG A 117 7.57 6.09 -6.45
C ARG A 117 8.12 6.44 -7.82
N CYS A 118 7.24 6.79 -8.75
CA CYS A 118 7.66 7.40 -10.01
C CYS A 118 6.75 8.59 -10.30
N ILE A 119 7.36 9.74 -10.55
CA ILE A 119 6.65 10.91 -11.07
C ILE A 119 6.78 10.89 -12.57
N CYS A 120 5.65 10.74 -13.27
CA CYS A 120 5.57 10.79 -14.71
C CYS A 120 5.04 12.16 -15.13
N ALA A 121 5.88 12.96 -15.78
CA ALA A 121 5.49 14.25 -16.34
C ALA A 121 5.47 14.16 -17.86
N GLU A 122 4.30 14.32 -18.46
CA GLU A 122 4.13 14.41 -19.90
C GLU A 122 4.32 15.86 -20.38
N LYS A 123 4.56 16.04 -21.68
CA LYS A 123 4.76 17.39 -22.26
C LYS A 123 3.53 18.29 -22.11
N SER A 124 2.34 17.68 -22.10
CA SER A 124 1.06 18.39 -22.06
C SER A 124 0.17 17.65 -21.05
N GLY A 125 0.16 18.08 -19.80
CA GLY A 125 -0.68 17.49 -18.78
C GLY A 125 -0.11 17.61 -17.37
N PRO A 126 -0.90 17.28 -16.35
CA PRO A 126 -0.43 17.21 -14.98
C PRO A 126 0.55 16.05 -14.83
N SER A 127 1.49 16.17 -13.91
CA SER A 127 2.33 15.04 -13.52
C SER A 127 1.52 14.02 -12.74
N ILE A 128 1.72 12.75 -13.05
CA ILE A 128 1.08 11.62 -12.36
C ILE A 128 2.12 10.97 -11.45
N GLU A 129 1.78 10.78 -10.18
CA GLU A 129 2.60 10.02 -9.24
C GLU A 129 2.11 8.58 -9.15
N LEU A 130 2.97 7.64 -9.48
CA LEU A 130 2.76 6.21 -9.32
C LEU A 130 3.45 5.77 -8.03
N CYS A 131 2.70 5.11 -7.15
CA CYS A 131 3.19 4.49 -5.93
C CYS A 131 3.14 2.97 -6.10
N LEU A 132 4.28 2.34 -6.15
CA LEU A 132 4.45 0.95 -6.54
C LEU A 132 5.06 0.14 -5.39
N SER A 133 4.56 -1.08 -5.18
CA SER A 133 5.02 -1.97 -4.13
C SER A 133 5.02 -3.41 -4.62
N GLU A 134 6.09 -4.15 -4.37
CA GLU A 134 6.13 -5.60 -4.55
C GLU A 134 5.45 -6.35 -3.39
N HIS A 135 5.19 -5.66 -2.31
CA HIS A 135 4.54 -6.24 -1.14
C HIS A 135 3.04 -6.02 -1.18
N ASN A 136 2.31 -6.99 -0.64
CA ASN A 136 0.87 -6.91 -0.46
C ASN A 136 0.52 -6.01 0.74
N LYS A 137 0.95 -4.75 0.71
CA LYS A 137 0.65 -3.75 1.74
C LYS A 137 0.38 -2.38 1.13
N CYS A 138 -0.36 -1.56 1.86
CA CYS A 138 -0.62 -0.21 1.43
C CYS A 138 0.67 0.61 1.39
N PHE A 139 0.90 1.26 0.27
CA PHE A 139 2.05 2.14 0.11
C PHE A 139 2.05 3.30 1.12
N ASN A 140 0.88 3.91 1.40
CA ASN A 140 0.78 5.12 2.23
C ASN A 140 0.84 4.85 3.73
N CYS A 141 0.18 3.80 4.21
CA CYS A 141 0.01 3.55 5.65
C CYS A 141 0.60 2.22 6.12
N ASP A 142 1.36 1.52 5.26
CA ASP A 142 1.96 0.20 5.51
C ASP A 142 0.97 -0.87 6.00
N TYR A 143 -0.35 -0.59 5.88
CA TYR A 143 -1.40 -1.53 6.26
C TYR A 143 -1.32 -2.77 5.37
N PRO A 144 -1.19 -3.98 5.94
CA PRO A 144 -1.08 -5.20 5.16
C PRO A 144 -2.37 -5.44 4.39
N ALA A 145 -2.25 -5.64 3.06
CA ALA A 145 -3.39 -5.88 2.20
C ALA A 145 -3.77 -7.36 2.15
N PHE A 146 -2.78 -8.24 2.14
CA PHE A 146 -2.96 -9.62 1.74
C PHE A 146 -2.41 -10.68 2.70
N ASP A 147 -1.64 -10.36 3.71
CA ASP A 147 -1.28 -11.33 4.76
C ASP A 147 -2.51 -11.85 5.51
N LEU A 148 -3.68 -11.23 5.23
CA LEU A 148 -4.97 -11.60 5.78
C LEU A 148 -5.77 -12.57 4.90
N PHE A 149 -5.41 -12.78 3.62
CA PHE A 149 -6.21 -13.58 2.69
C PHE A 149 -5.46 -14.81 2.19
N THR A 150 -5.69 -15.91 2.85
CA THR A 150 -5.39 -17.25 2.34
C THR A 150 -6.69 -17.83 1.72
N ALA A 151 -6.61 -18.95 1.00
CA ALA A 151 -7.82 -19.67 0.54
C ALA A 151 -8.78 -19.94 1.71
N LYS A 152 -8.27 -20.13 2.93
CA LYS A 152 -9.08 -20.32 4.15
C LYS A 152 -9.85 -19.05 4.54
N SER A 153 -9.39 -17.86 4.18
CA SER A 153 -10.09 -16.61 4.46
C SER A 153 -11.40 -16.50 3.68
N PHE A 154 -11.50 -17.14 2.52
CA PHE A 154 -12.72 -17.19 1.71
C PHE A 154 -13.61 -18.39 2.04
N SER A 155 -13.39 -19.07 3.16
CA SER A 155 -14.23 -20.15 3.67
C SER A 155 -14.95 -19.70 4.93
N SER A 156 -16.29 -19.70 4.90
CA SER A 156 -17.11 -19.44 6.08
C SER A 156 -16.99 -20.52 7.18
N ASN A 157 -16.35 -21.66 6.86
CA ASN A 157 -16.10 -22.74 7.80
C ASN A 157 -14.72 -22.65 8.48
N SER A 158 -13.91 -21.64 8.14
CA SER A 158 -12.62 -21.38 8.78
C SER A 158 -12.69 -20.18 9.70
N ALA A 159 -11.93 -20.18 10.79
CA ALA A 159 -11.85 -19.06 11.72
C ALA A 159 -11.37 -17.76 11.04
N ALA A 160 -10.59 -17.88 9.96
CA ALA A 160 -10.06 -16.74 9.20
C ALA A 160 -11.13 -16.04 8.34
N GLY A 161 -12.11 -16.79 7.82
CA GLY A 161 -13.15 -16.25 6.92
C GLY A 161 -14.52 -16.10 7.58
N ALA A 162 -14.78 -16.83 8.64
CA ALA A 162 -16.07 -16.84 9.32
C ALA A 162 -16.40 -15.50 10.01
N CYS A 163 -17.66 -15.13 9.97
CA CYS A 163 -18.15 -14.03 10.81
C CYS A 163 -17.90 -14.35 12.29
N PRO A 164 -17.23 -13.48 13.05
CA PRO A 164 -16.87 -13.76 14.44
C PRO A 164 -18.08 -13.80 15.39
N GLN A 165 -19.26 -13.32 14.98
CA GLN A 165 -20.47 -13.36 15.80
C GLN A 165 -21.26 -14.67 15.60
N CYS A 166 -21.46 -15.13 14.37
CA CYS A 166 -22.21 -16.34 14.07
C CYS A 166 -21.33 -17.55 13.75
N HIS A 167 -20.02 -17.41 13.81
CA HIS A 167 -19.04 -18.45 13.49
C HIS A 167 -19.26 -19.11 12.13
N GLY A 168 -19.64 -18.29 11.12
CA GLY A 168 -19.85 -18.76 9.75
C GLY A 168 -21.21 -19.42 9.48
N ILE A 169 -22.13 -19.39 10.44
CA ILE A 169 -23.47 -20.02 10.28
C ILE A 169 -24.42 -19.06 9.55
N GLY A 170 -24.25 -17.74 9.68
CA GLY A 170 -25.15 -16.73 9.10
C GLY A 170 -26.33 -16.38 9.97
N LYS A 171 -26.65 -17.22 10.99
CA LYS A 171 -27.74 -17.04 11.91
C LYS A 171 -27.27 -17.04 13.36
N CYS A 172 -28.01 -16.36 14.22
CA CYS A 172 -27.80 -16.32 15.67
C CYS A 172 -29.11 -16.70 16.37
N ALA A 173 -29.03 -17.22 17.61
CA ALA A 173 -30.16 -17.33 18.48
C ALA A 173 -30.45 -15.95 19.13
N LEU A 174 -31.73 -15.62 19.30
CA LEU A 174 -32.15 -14.42 20.01
C LEU A 174 -32.51 -14.78 21.46
N GLU A 175 -31.70 -14.30 22.39
CA GLU A 175 -31.95 -14.45 23.84
C GLU A 175 -32.25 -13.07 24.44
N GLY A 176 -33.52 -12.79 24.68
CA GLY A 176 -34.00 -11.43 24.97
C GLY A 176 -33.75 -10.52 23.77
N GLU A 177 -33.04 -9.42 24.00
CA GLU A 177 -32.65 -8.45 22.93
C GLU A 177 -31.27 -8.70 22.33
N LYS A 178 -30.56 -9.75 22.77
CA LYS A 178 -29.18 -10.03 22.34
C LYS A 178 -29.13 -11.22 21.37
N GLN A 179 -28.35 -11.02 20.32
CA GLN A 179 -27.98 -12.13 19.43
C GLN A 179 -26.77 -12.87 20.01
N VAL A 180 -26.89 -14.18 20.17
CA VAL A 180 -25.83 -15.09 20.61
C VAL A 180 -25.51 -16.11 19.51
N PRO A 181 -24.25 -16.55 19.36
CA PRO A 181 -23.93 -17.61 18.42
C PRO A 181 -24.65 -18.92 18.80
N LEU A 182 -24.98 -19.73 17.81
CA LEU A 182 -25.74 -21.00 18.07
C LEU A 182 -24.97 -21.94 18.98
N THR A 183 -23.63 -21.87 18.98
CA THR A 183 -22.79 -22.66 19.88
C THR A 183 -22.86 -22.23 21.34
N ALA A 184 -23.38 -21.03 21.61
CA ALA A 184 -23.45 -20.44 22.95
C ALA A 184 -24.92 -20.25 23.41
N ARG A 185 -25.92 -20.70 22.60
CA ARG A 185 -27.34 -20.59 23.00
C ARG A 185 -27.64 -21.48 24.21
N ARG A 186 -28.39 -20.92 25.12
CA ARG A 186 -28.76 -21.60 26.39
C ARG A 186 -30.07 -22.38 26.28
N ASN A 187 -30.93 -21.99 25.35
CA ASN A 187 -32.25 -22.63 25.15
C ASN A 187 -32.46 -23.00 23.69
N ASP A 188 -32.75 -24.27 23.42
CA ASP A 188 -33.01 -24.79 22.08
C ASP A 188 -34.25 -24.20 21.41
N SER A 189 -35.17 -23.64 22.20
CA SER A 189 -36.39 -22.98 21.72
C SER A 189 -36.19 -21.50 21.36
N SER A 190 -34.98 -20.94 21.54
CA SER A 190 -34.72 -19.56 21.17
C SER A 190 -34.90 -19.34 19.66
N PRO A 191 -35.64 -18.30 19.22
CA PRO A 191 -35.84 -18.03 17.81
C PRO A 191 -34.52 -17.75 17.10
N LEU A 192 -34.40 -18.27 15.86
CA LEU A 192 -33.22 -18.01 15.01
C LEU A 192 -33.46 -16.79 14.14
N VAL A 193 -32.53 -15.87 14.20
CA VAL A 193 -32.54 -14.63 13.41
C VAL A 193 -31.27 -14.53 12.56
N GLU A 194 -31.30 -13.73 11.51
CA GLU A 194 -30.10 -13.43 10.74
C GLU A 194 -29.06 -12.72 11.61
N CYS A 195 -27.81 -13.09 11.43
CA CYS A 195 -26.72 -12.45 12.15
C CYS A 195 -26.61 -10.97 11.74
N SER A 196 -26.83 -10.06 12.67
CA SER A 196 -26.76 -8.61 12.43
C SER A 196 -25.39 -8.12 11.97
N LYS A 197 -24.31 -8.85 12.33
CA LYS A 197 -22.94 -8.46 11.99
C LYS A 197 -22.56 -8.77 10.55
N CYS A 198 -23.09 -9.83 9.97
CA CYS A 198 -22.77 -10.22 8.60
C CYS A 198 -24.00 -10.21 7.66
N GLY A 199 -25.18 -9.82 8.13
CA GLY A 199 -26.40 -9.82 7.34
C GLY A 199 -26.69 -11.17 6.67
N GLY A 200 -26.47 -12.28 7.38
CA GLY A 200 -26.65 -13.63 6.84
C GLY A 200 -25.54 -14.14 5.90
N SER A 201 -24.59 -13.29 5.47
CA SER A 201 -23.56 -13.66 4.48
C SER A 201 -22.56 -14.70 4.96
N ARG A 202 -22.46 -14.98 6.26
CA ARG A 202 -21.59 -15.96 6.93
C ARG A 202 -20.12 -15.54 7.04
N PHE A 203 -19.69 -14.53 6.30
CA PHE A 203 -18.29 -14.08 6.24
C PHE A 203 -18.01 -12.92 7.19
N SER A 204 -16.73 -12.78 7.56
CA SER A 204 -16.24 -11.62 8.30
C SER A 204 -16.35 -10.35 7.44
N ALA A 205 -16.50 -9.19 8.08
CA ALA A 205 -16.49 -7.91 7.37
C ALA A 205 -15.22 -7.70 6.53
N THR A 206 -14.13 -8.36 6.91
CA THR A 206 -12.84 -8.34 6.20
C THR A 206 -12.94 -8.98 4.83
N VAL A 207 -13.64 -10.11 4.73
CA VAL A 207 -13.84 -10.83 3.47
C VAL A 207 -14.87 -10.14 2.59
N LEU A 208 -15.91 -9.55 3.19
CA LEU A 208 -16.97 -8.84 2.44
C LEU A 208 -16.53 -7.51 1.83
N ALA A 209 -15.37 -7.00 2.23
CA ALA A 209 -14.80 -5.75 1.70
C ALA A 209 -13.78 -5.99 0.56
N CYS A 210 -13.63 -7.25 0.10
CA CYS A 210 -12.84 -7.64 -1.06
C CYS A 210 -13.71 -7.84 -2.29
#